data_3c8fde2f726df7472005d5288d008be0
#
_entry.id   3c8fde2f726df7472005d5288d008be0
#
_cell.length_a   1.000
_cell.length_b   1.000
_cell.length_c   1.000
_cell.angle_alpha   90.00
_cell.angle_beta   90.00
_cell.angle_gamma   90.00
#
_symmetry.space_group_name_H-M   'P 1'
#
loop_
_entity.id
_entity.type
_entity.pdbx_description
1 polymer ?
#
loop_
_entity_poly.entity_id
_entity_poly.type
_entity_poly.pdbx_seq_one_letter_code
_entity_poly.pdbx_strand_id
1 'polypeptide(L)'
;MRFPPTLRPILILGASGRIGGILRHQWASAGADLRWQRRARPDGAEPVAAGWHVFDPLADPEALAAAARGAAAILCLAGPVPGGAAGRDLSAHQLMQHRDLAMATLEAAARVRDAETGAGTGAPRLLLASSAAVYGAAPGPLSEDIPLAPMAPYGVAKAEMEQAAQARAAELGLEISLLRIGNIAGIDAILGGWRAGFCLDQFADGQTPRRSYIGPGTLAEVLASLIQCPDLPQVLNIAQPGAVAMGDLLQAAGLDCARKPAPAQAIAEVRLDVTRLIGLLAAQPVPAADLPARLPVATAADLVAEARALTLLPQSAPDKDTRI
;
A
#
# COMPACT_ATOMS: atom_id res chain seq x y z
N MET A 1 -17.01 7.16 -3.67
CA MET A 1 -15.89 8.09 -3.97
C MET A 1 -15.88 8.46 -5.44
N ARG A 2 -15.62 9.72 -5.80
CA ARG A 2 -15.56 10.17 -7.20
C ARG A 2 -14.34 11.04 -7.44
N PHE A 3 -13.60 10.78 -8.52
CA PHE A 3 -12.61 11.72 -9.03
C PHE A 3 -13.28 12.82 -9.85
N PRO A 4 -12.70 14.03 -9.92
CA PRO A 4 -13.18 15.04 -10.84
C PRO A 4 -13.17 14.52 -12.29
N PRO A 5 -14.20 14.76 -13.08
CA PRO A 5 -14.24 14.29 -14.49
C PRO A 5 -13.15 14.93 -15.38
N THR A 6 -12.53 16.02 -14.90
CA THR A 6 -11.42 16.71 -15.57
C THR A 6 -10.05 16.15 -15.18
N LEU A 7 -10.00 15.19 -14.26
CA LEU A 7 -8.73 14.58 -13.86
C LEU A 7 -8.15 13.78 -15.03
N ARG A 8 -6.90 14.11 -15.39
CA ARG A 8 -6.13 13.32 -16.36
C ARG A 8 -5.98 11.87 -15.89
N PRO A 9 -5.65 10.92 -16.79
CA PRO A 9 -5.51 9.51 -16.46
C PRO A 9 -4.62 9.25 -15.25
N ILE A 10 -4.92 8.18 -14.51
CA ILE A 10 -4.09 7.69 -13.41
C ILE A 10 -3.57 6.30 -13.79
N LEU A 11 -2.25 6.12 -13.82
CA LEU A 11 -1.64 4.82 -14.06
C LEU A 11 -1.35 4.12 -12.74
N ILE A 12 -1.88 2.89 -12.58
CA ILE A 12 -1.68 2.06 -11.40
C ILE A 12 -0.84 0.84 -11.78
N LEU A 13 0.44 0.84 -11.39
CA LEU A 13 1.35 -0.29 -11.60
C LEU A 13 1.15 -1.34 -10.51
N GLY A 14 1.08 -2.61 -10.90
CA GLY A 14 0.80 -3.72 -9.99
C GLY A 14 -0.68 -3.84 -9.59
N ALA A 15 -1.57 -3.39 -10.46
CA ALA A 15 -3.02 -3.39 -10.21
C ALA A 15 -3.63 -4.79 -10.01
N SER A 16 -2.97 -5.86 -10.43
CA SER A 16 -3.38 -7.24 -10.14
C SER A 16 -3.00 -7.71 -8.73
N GLY A 17 -2.19 -6.94 -7.99
CA GLY A 17 -1.81 -7.25 -6.62
C GLY A 17 -2.92 -6.99 -5.59
N ARG A 18 -2.63 -7.27 -4.31
CA ARG A 18 -3.61 -7.16 -3.20
C ARG A 18 -4.17 -5.74 -3.04
N ILE A 19 -3.31 -4.72 -2.97
CA ILE A 19 -3.77 -3.33 -2.90
C ILE A 19 -4.50 -2.94 -4.19
N GLY A 20 -3.96 -3.29 -5.35
CA GLY A 20 -4.63 -3.05 -6.63
C GLY A 20 -6.03 -3.65 -6.71
N GLY A 21 -6.26 -4.83 -6.10
CA GLY A 21 -7.57 -5.44 -5.97
C GLY A 21 -8.56 -4.59 -5.17
N ILE A 22 -8.11 -4.04 -4.03
CA ILE A 22 -8.88 -3.10 -3.22
C ILE A 22 -9.26 -1.86 -4.06
N LEU A 23 -8.27 -1.25 -4.72
CA LEU A 23 -8.49 -0.04 -5.51
C LEU A 23 -9.46 -0.27 -6.68
N ARG A 24 -9.33 -1.40 -7.40
CA ARG A 24 -10.26 -1.73 -8.49
C ARG A 24 -11.69 -1.87 -8.00
N HIS A 25 -11.88 -2.48 -6.83
CA HIS A 25 -13.22 -2.59 -6.23
C HIS A 25 -13.76 -1.21 -5.82
N GLN A 26 -12.97 -0.43 -5.11
CA GLN A 26 -13.39 0.86 -4.55
C GLN A 26 -13.53 1.96 -5.61
N TRP A 27 -12.70 1.93 -6.65
CA TRP A 27 -12.67 2.94 -7.71
C TRP A 27 -13.44 2.55 -8.97
N ALA A 28 -14.16 1.42 -8.98
CA ALA A 28 -14.91 0.93 -10.14
C ALA A 28 -15.89 1.98 -10.73
N SER A 29 -16.46 2.84 -9.87
CA SER A 29 -17.41 3.88 -10.25
C SER A 29 -16.84 5.29 -10.08
N ALA A 30 -15.53 5.44 -10.02
CA ALA A 30 -14.89 6.69 -9.62
C ALA A 30 -14.92 7.82 -10.68
N GLY A 31 -15.32 7.53 -11.92
CA GLY A 31 -15.49 8.53 -12.98
C GLY A 31 -14.18 9.05 -13.59
N ALA A 32 -13.01 8.46 -13.25
CA ALA A 32 -11.71 8.81 -13.80
C ALA A 32 -11.26 7.81 -14.87
N ASP A 33 -10.36 8.24 -15.75
CA ASP A 33 -9.62 7.36 -16.65
C ASP A 33 -8.53 6.64 -15.85
N LEU A 34 -8.80 5.38 -15.46
CA LEU A 34 -7.93 4.54 -14.65
C LEU A 34 -7.24 3.51 -15.54
N ARG A 35 -5.90 3.58 -15.60
CA ARG A 35 -5.06 2.67 -16.37
C ARG A 35 -4.47 1.61 -15.43
N TRP A 36 -5.04 0.41 -15.47
CA TRP A 36 -4.66 -0.71 -14.61
C TRP A 36 -3.56 -1.54 -15.26
N GLN A 37 -2.35 -1.54 -14.71
CA GLN A 37 -1.27 -2.36 -15.26
C GLN A 37 -1.21 -3.72 -14.58
N ARG A 38 -0.99 -4.78 -15.38
CA ARG A 38 -0.61 -6.12 -14.94
C ARG A 38 0.44 -6.73 -15.88
N ARG A 39 1.20 -7.69 -15.38
CA ARG A 39 2.02 -8.56 -16.24
C ARG A 39 1.12 -9.55 -16.97
N ALA A 40 1.58 -10.06 -18.13
CA ALA A 40 0.91 -11.13 -18.83
C ALA A 40 0.81 -12.38 -17.93
N ARG A 41 -0.30 -13.10 -18.04
CA ARG A 41 -0.39 -14.45 -17.46
C ARG A 41 0.34 -15.44 -18.35
N PRO A 42 0.95 -16.49 -17.77
CA PRO A 42 1.62 -17.53 -18.57
C PRO A 42 0.71 -18.26 -19.56
N ASP A 43 -0.58 -18.34 -19.26
CA ASP A 43 -1.62 -19.04 -20.03
C ASP A 43 -2.29 -18.20 -21.13
N GLY A 44 -1.99 -16.91 -21.23
CA GLY A 44 -2.36 -16.05 -22.36
C GLY A 44 -3.85 -15.91 -22.71
N ALA A 45 -4.76 -16.47 -21.93
CA ALA A 45 -6.07 -16.93 -22.39
C ALA A 45 -7.26 -16.00 -22.16
N GLU A 46 -7.09 -14.77 -21.62
CA GLU A 46 -8.26 -13.89 -21.38
C GLU A 46 -8.22 -12.60 -22.20
N PRO A 47 -9.37 -12.19 -22.78
CA PRO A 47 -9.49 -10.87 -23.37
C PRO A 47 -9.14 -9.79 -22.33
N VAL A 48 -8.36 -8.81 -22.77
CA VAL A 48 -7.98 -7.69 -21.90
C VAL A 48 -9.19 -6.79 -21.73
N ALA A 49 -9.77 -6.74 -20.54
CA ALA A 49 -10.89 -5.84 -20.25
C ALA A 49 -10.46 -4.36 -20.41
N ALA A 50 -11.41 -3.49 -20.71
CA ALA A 50 -11.17 -2.06 -20.88
C ALA A 50 -10.42 -1.46 -19.65
N GLY A 51 -9.48 -0.57 -19.92
CA GLY A 51 -8.65 0.07 -18.89
C GLY A 51 -7.43 -0.76 -18.43
N TRP A 52 -7.28 -2.01 -18.89
CA TRP A 52 -6.09 -2.80 -18.58
C TRP A 52 -4.96 -2.61 -19.59
N HIS A 53 -3.76 -2.44 -19.08
CA HIS A 53 -2.50 -2.40 -19.81
C HIS A 53 -1.66 -3.62 -19.41
N VAL A 54 -1.36 -4.49 -20.36
CA VAL A 54 -0.66 -5.76 -20.10
C VAL A 54 0.76 -5.68 -20.61
N PHE A 55 1.70 -5.49 -19.70
CA PHE A 55 3.14 -5.47 -19.98
C PHE A 55 3.93 -5.71 -18.67
N ASP A 56 5.20 -6.08 -18.79
CA ASP A 56 6.12 -6.11 -17.65
C ASP A 56 6.87 -4.78 -17.59
N PRO A 57 6.73 -3.96 -16.52
CA PRO A 57 7.39 -2.66 -16.41
C PRO A 57 8.93 -2.71 -16.47
N LEU A 58 9.53 -3.85 -16.13
CA LEU A 58 10.98 -4.02 -16.18
C LEU A 58 11.47 -4.52 -17.55
N ALA A 59 10.64 -5.28 -18.25
CA ALA A 59 11.01 -5.84 -19.56
C ALA A 59 10.62 -4.92 -20.73
N ASP A 60 9.59 -4.09 -20.54
CA ASP A 60 9.06 -3.23 -21.63
C ASP A 60 8.92 -1.75 -21.16
N PRO A 61 10.03 -1.01 -21.12
CA PRO A 61 10.04 0.39 -20.73
C PRO A 61 9.27 1.30 -21.70
N GLU A 62 9.13 0.90 -22.98
CA GLU A 62 8.38 1.66 -23.97
C GLU A 62 6.86 1.54 -23.73
N ALA A 63 6.36 0.35 -23.40
CA ALA A 63 4.97 0.17 -23.00
C ALA A 63 4.65 0.93 -21.70
N LEU A 64 5.59 0.94 -20.73
CA LEU A 64 5.44 1.73 -19.50
C LEU A 64 5.34 3.23 -19.81
N ALA A 65 6.24 3.77 -20.63
CA ALA A 65 6.20 5.17 -21.04
C ALA A 65 4.91 5.49 -21.82
N ALA A 66 4.47 4.60 -22.71
CA ALA A 66 3.22 4.76 -23.45
C ALA A 66 1.99 4.80 -22.51
N ALA A 67 1.94 3.91 -21.49
CA ALA A 67 0.87 3.90 -20.51
C ALA A 67 0.88 5.15 -19.60
N ALA A 68 2.04 5.77 -19.39
CA ALA A 68 2.22 6.95 -18.57
C ALA A 68 1.86 8.26 -19.30
N ARG A 69 1.77 8.29 -20.66
CA ARG A 69 1.49 9.51 -21.41
C ARG A 69 0.20 10.18 -20.96
N GLY A 70 0.26 11.49 -20.75
CA GLY A 70 -0.86 12.30 -20.30
C GLY A 70 -1.38 11.96 -18.90
N ALA A 71 -0.75 11.06 -18.16
CA ALA A 71 -1.20 10.72 -16.80
C ALA A 71 -1.02 11.91 -15.85
N ALA A 72 -1.99 12.11 -14.95
CA ALA A 72 -1.87 13.02 -13.82
C ALA A 72 -0.94 12.45 -12.75
N ALA A 73 -1.02 11.14 -12.55
CA ALA A 73 -0.24 10.44 -11.54
C ALA A 73 0.11 9.01 -11.95
N ILE A 74 1.21 8.51 -11.43
CA ILE A 74 1.59 7.09 -11.46
C ILE A 74 1.65 6.60 -10.02
N LEU A 75 0.79 5.66 -9.69
CA LEU A 75 0.79 4.97 -8.40
C LEU A 75 1.49 3.61 -8.56
N CYS A 76 2.72 3.50 -8.08
CA CYS A 76 3.50 2.27 -8.16
C CYS A 76 3.27 1.41 -6.92
N LEU A 77 2.41 0.40 -7.06
CA LEU A 77 2.11 -0.63 -6.05
C LEU A 77 2.82 -1.95 -6.36
N ALA A 78 3.54 -2.01 -7.49
CA ALA A 78 4.20 -3.22 -7.96
C ALA A 78 5.37 -3.60 -7.05
N GLY A 79 5.57 -4.89 -6.91
CA GLY A 79 6.67 -5.48 -6.16
C GLY A 79 6.25 -6.71 -5.36
N PRO A 80 7.17 -7.62 -5.10
CA PRO A 80 6.91 -8.82 -4.32
C PRO A 80 6.71 -8.47 -2.84
N VAL A 81 5.80 -9.18 -2.16
CA VAL A 81 5.55 -9.01 -0.73
C VAL A 81 5.64 -10.36 -0.03
N PRO A 82 6.18 -10.42 1.21
CA PRO A 82 6.23 -11.66 2.00
C PRO A 82 4.82 -12.25 2.16
N GLY A 83 4.71 -13.58 2.07
CA GLY A 83 3.43 -14.27 2.20
C GLY A 83 2.49 -14.12 0.99
N GLY A 84 2.90 -13.47 -0.10
CA GLY A 84 2.17 -13.43 -1.37
C GLY A 84 2.33 -14.73 -2.19
N ALA A 85 2.06 -14.65 -3.50
CA ALA A 85 2.18 -15.78 -4.44
C ALA A 85 3.61 -16.38 -4.50
N ALA A 86 4.64 -15.60 -4.12
CA ALA A 86 6.04 -16.03 -4.05
C ALA A 86 6.40 -16.81 -2.77
N GLY A 87 5.45 -17.02 -1.83
CA GLY A 87 5.72 -17.67 -0.57
C GLY A 87 6.20 -16.72 0.53
N ARG A 88 6.68 -17.27 1.68
CA ARG A 88 7.10 -16.47 2.84
C ARG A 88 8.44 -15.82 2.64
N ASP A 89 9.36 -16.54 2.01
CA ASP A 89 10.74 -16.11 1.83
C ASP A 89 10.92 -15.58 0.40
N LEU A 90 11.26 -14.31 0.30
CA LEU A 90 11.63 -13.68 -0.95
C LEU A 90 13.13 -13.81 -1.17
N SER A 91 13.54 -14.23 -2.36
CA SER A 91 14.94 -14.22 -2.75
C SER A 91 15.47 -12.79 -2.84
N ALA A 92 16.79 -12.62 -2.73
CA ALA A 92 17.43 -11.32 -2.90
C ALA A 92 17.08 -10.69 -4.25
N HIS A 93 17.04 -11.48 -5.33
CA HIS A 93 16.64 -11.02 -6.66
C HIS A 93 15.18 -10.48 -6.68
N GLN A 94 14.25 -11.17 -6.00
CA GLN A 94 12.88 -10.67 -5.90
C GLN A 94 12.80 -9.37 -5.10
N LEU A 95 13.57 -9.25 -4.02
CA LEU A 95 13.61 -8.03 -3.20
C LEU A 95 14.18 -6.84 -3.97
N MET A 96 15.18 -7.04 -4.83
CA MET A 96 15.73 -5.99 -5.71
C MET A 96 14.68 -5.40 -6.66
N GLN A 97 13.65 -6.15 -7.04
CA GLN A 97 12.59 -5.65 -7.91
C GLN A 97 11.86 -4.41 -7.37
N HIS A 98 11.87 -4.16 -6.05
CA HIS A 98 11.31 -2.93 -5.50
C HIS A 98 12.05 -1.69 -6.02
N ARG A 99 13.38 -1.73 -5.97
CA ARG A 99 14.23 -0.67 -6.49
C ARG A 99 14.07 -0.54 -8.01
N ASP A 100 14.15 -1.65 -8.74
CA ASP A 100 14.12 -1.64 -10.19
C ASP A 100 12.79 -1.07 -10.73
N LEU A 101 11.65 -1.44 -10.11
CA LEU A 101 10.34 -0.90 -10.46
C LEU A 101 10.20 0.60 -10.16
N ALA A 102 10.78 1.07 -9.06
CA ALA A 102 10.83 2.50 -8.76
C ALA A 102 11.66 3.24 -9.82
N MET A 103 12.84 2.72 -10.17
CA MET A 103 13.69 3.31 -11.23
C MET A 103 12.97 3.35 -12.57
N ALA A 104 12.37 2.23 -13.02
CA ALA A 104 11.62 2.18 -14.26
C ALA A 104 10.46 3.20 -14.28
N THR A 105 9.78 3.38 -13.14
CA THR A 105 8.70 4.37 -13.00
C THR A 105 9.22 5.80 -13.16
N LEU A 106 10.35 6.13 -12.54
CA LEU A 106 10.99 7.45 -12.66
C LEU A 106 11.45 7.75 -14.09
N GLU A 107 12.10 6.78 -14.74
CA GLU A 107 12.56 6.94 -16.12
C GLU A 107 11.38 7.14 -17.08
N ALA A 108 10.28 6.39 -16.90
CA ALA A 108 9.09 6.57 -17.72
C ALA A 108 8.47 7.95 -17.52
N ALA A 109 8.40 8.45 -16.29
CA ALA A 109 7.90 9.78 -15.99
C ALA A 109 8.76 10.91 -16.61
N ALA A 110 10.10 10.76 -16.54
CA ALA A 110 11.03 11.70 -17.16
C ALA A 110 10.85 11.75 -18.69
N ARG A 111 10.78 10.59 -19.35
CA ARG A 111 10.55 10.49 -20.79
C ARG A 111 9.23 11.15 -21.23
N VAL A 112 8.15 10.95 -20.45
CA VAL A 112 6.85 11.56 -20.73
C VAL A 112 6.92 13.07 -20.59
N ARG A 113 7.50 13.58 -19.49
CA ARG A 113 7.71 15.02 -19.28
C ARG A 113 8.47 15.65 -20.44
N ASP A 114 9.58 15.05 -20.87
CA ASP A 114 10.45 15.59 -21.90
C ASP A 114 9.77 15.59 -23.28
N ALA A 115 8.94 14.57 -23.56
CA ALA A 115 8.16 14.49 -24.79
C ALA A 115 6.97 15.47 -24.81
N GLU A 116 6.44 15.84 -23.64
CA GLU A 116 5.26 16.71 -23.50
C GLU A 116 5.62 18.17 -23.16
N THR A 117 6.90 18.54 -23.17
CA THR A 117 7.42 19.89 -22.82
C THR A 117 6.82 21.04 -23.65
N GLY A 118 6.09 20.77 -24.72
CA GLY A 118 5.33 21.79 -25.50
C GLY A 118 3.83 21.80 -25.20
N ALA A 119 3.30 20.81 -24.53
CA ALA A 119 1.86 20.63 -24.28
C ALA A 119 1.35 21.18 -22.93
N GLY A 120 2.23 21.70 -22.08
CA GLY A 120 1.86 22.30 -20.79
C GLY A 120 1.35 21.30 -19.75
N THR A 121 1.56 20.00 -19.95
CA THR A 121 1.01 18.95 -19.10
C THR A 121 1.88 18.58 -17.89
N GLY A 122 3.17 18.90 -17.93
CA GLY A 122 4.12 18.60 -16.85
C GLY A 122 4.36 17.10 -16.61
N ALA A 123 5.28 16.76 -15.72
CA ALA A 123 5.50 15.38 -15.31
C ALA A 123 4.29 14.83 -14.53
N PRO A 124 3.99 13.53 -14.67
CA PRO A 124 3.01 12.89 -13.78
C PRO A 124 3.52 12.90 -12.33
N ARG A 125 2.62 13.04 -11.38
CA ARG A 125 2.95 12.86 -9.96
C ARG A 125 3.30 11.41 -9.68
N LEU A 126 4.35 11.17 -8.91
CA LEU A 126 4.83 9.82 -8.62
C LEU A 126 4.57 9.46 -7.15
N LEU A 127 3.74 8.44 -6.92
CA LEU A 127 3.48 7.87 -5.60
C LEU A 127 4.04 6.45 -5.58
N LEU A 128 5.06 6.21 -4.78
CA LEU A 128 5.76 4.93 -4.69
C LEU A 128 5.42 4.24 -3.36
N ALA A 129 4.84 3.05 -3.42
CA ALA A 129 4.50 2.29 -2.22
C ALA A 129 5.77 1.80 -1.50
N SER A 130 5.99 2.34 -0.30
CA SER A 130 6.94 1.86 0.69
C SER A 130 6.21 1.17 1.85
N SER A 131 6.84 0.98 2.99
CA SER A 131 6.30 0.21 4.11
C SER A 131 6.80 0.74 5.45
N ALA A 132 5.98 0.64 6.49
CA ALA A 132 6.40 0.83 7.88
C ALA A 132 7.57 -0.07 8.32
N ALA A 133 7.84 -1.16 7.58
CA ALA A 133 8.96 -2.06 7.86
C ALA A 133 10.35 -1.39 7.76
N VAL A 134 10.45 -0.23 7.13
CA VAL A 134 11.70 0.56 7.04
C VAL A 134 12.15 1.12 8.38
N TYR A 135 11.24 1.25 9.34
CA TYR A 135 11.53 1.79 10.68
C TYR A 135 12.13 0.77 11.66
N GLY A 136 11.91 -0.53 11.41
CA GLY A 136 12.35 -1.58 12.32
C GLY A 136 11.66 -1.53 13.68
N ALA A 137 12.47 -1.58 14.76
CA ALA A 137 12.01 -1.63 16.15
C ALA A 137 12.20 -0.30 16.90
N ALA A 138 12.26 0.82 16.21
CA ALA A 138 12.43 2.11 16.86
C ALA A 138 11.24 2.39 17.82
N PRO A 139 11.50 2.93 19.03
CA PRO A 139 10.46 3.16 20.03
C PRO A 139 9.63 4.40 19.73
N GLY A 140 8.41 4.42 20.26
CA GLY A 140 7.51 5.56 20.22
C GLY A 140 6.80 5.79 18.90
N PRO A 141 6.16 6.95 18.72
CA PRO A 141 5.57 7.33 17.43
C PRO A 141 6.67 7.53 16.38
N LEU A 142 6.55 6.83 15.28
CA LEU A 142 7.54 6.80 14.19
C LEU A 142 7.19 7.89 13.17
N SER A 143 7.82 9.07 13.27
CA SER A 143 7.66 10.14 12.28
C SER A 143 8.45 9.84 11.00
N GLU A 144 8.11 10.54 9.93
CA GLU A 144 8.79 10.39 8.64
C GLU A 144 10.27 10.85 8.69
N ASP A 145 10.62 11.64 9.68
CA ASP A 145 11.94 12.29 9.80
C ASP A 145 12.96 11.46 10.60
N ILE A 146 12.53 10.37 11.23
CA ILE A 146 13.46 9.50 11.97
C ILE A 146 14.32 8.65 11.02
N PRO A 147 15.55 8.31 11.41
CA PRO A 147 16.41 7.43 10.63
C PRO A 147 15.78 6.07 10.37
N LEU A 148 15.99 5.53 9.18
CA LEU A 148 15.56 4.18 8.84
C LEU A 148 16.46 3.14 9.54
N ALA A 149 15.85 2.12 10.13
CA ALA A 149 16.55 1.04 10.84
C ALA A 149 15.86 -0.32 10.58
N PRO A 150 15.70 -0.73 9.31
CA PRO A 150 14.97 -1.95 8.99
C PRO A 150 15.66 -3.19 9.54
N MET A 151 14.89 -4.15 10.09
CA MET A 151 15.41 -5.38 10.68
C MET A 151 15.23 -6.61 9.78
N ALA A 152 14.22 -6.58 8.91
CA ALA A 152 13.91 -7.71 8.04
C ALA A 152 14.32 -7.42 6.59
N PRO A 153 14.67 -8.44 5.78
CA PRO A 153 15.11 -8.26 4.39
C PRO A 153 14.15 -7.44 3.53
N TYR A 154 12.85 -7.60 3.72
CA TYR A 154 11.85 -6.79 3.03
C TYR A 154 11.93 -5.31 3.41
N GLY A 155 12.10 -4.99 4.70
CA GLY A 155 12.28 -3.62 5.17
C GLY A 155 13.56 -2.98 4.63
N VAL A 156 14.67 -3.75 4.58
CA VAL A 156 15.93 -3.32 3.98
C VAL A 156 15.75 -2.98 2.51
N ALA A 157 15.12 -3.87 1.73
CA ALA A 157 14.87 -3.63 0.31
C ALA A 157 13.98 -2.40 0.06
N LYS A 158 12.99 -2.14 0.95
CA LYS A 158 12.17 -0.93 0.86
C LYS A 158 12.97 0.33 1.21
N ALA A 159 13.85 0.29 2.20
CA ALA A 159 14.72 1.41 2.54
C ALA A 159 15.71 1.73 1.41
N GLU A 160 16.32 0.71 0.80
CA GLU A 160 17.19 0.85 -0.37
C GLU A 160 16.42 1.44 -1.58
N MET A 161 15.20 0.99 -1.80
CA MET A 161 14.31 1.55 -2.83
C MET A 161 14.03 3.04 -2.57
N GLU A 162 13.71 3.43 -1.33
CA GLU A 162 13.47 4.84 -0.97
C GLU A 162 14.70 5.70 -1.27
N GLN A 163 15.89 5.29 -0.81
CA GLN A 163 17.12 6.03 -1.02
C GLN A 163 17.47 6.18 -2.51
N ALA A 164 17.37 5.08 -3.27
CA ALA A 164 17.63 5.10 -4.69
C ALA A 164 16.62 5.98 -5.46
N ALA A 165 15.33 5.91 -5.09
CA ALA A 165 14.30 6.71 -5.72
C ALA A 165 14.46 8.20 -5.45
N GLN A 166 14.82 8.59 -4.22
CA GLN A 166 15.09 9.99 -3.87
C GLN A 166 16.29 10.56 -4.64
N ALA A 167 17.40 9.82 -4.68
CA ALA A 167 18.58 10.23 -5.42
C ALA A 167 18.27 10.40 -6.92
N ARG A 168 17.62 9.41 -7.53
CA ARG A 168 17.29 9.44 -8.94
C ARG A 168 16.26 10.51 -9.31
N ALA A 169 15.25 10.71 -8.46
CA ALA A 169 14.27 11.78 -8.66
C ALA A 169 14.92 13.16 -8.64
N ALA A 170 15.87 13.40 -7.73
CA ALA A 170 16.63 14.66 -7.69
C ALA A 170 17.46 14.88 -8.98
N GLU A 171 18.16 13.85 -9.47
CA GLU A 171 18.89 13.91 -10.74
C GLU A 171 17.98 14.23 -11.94
N LEU A 172 16.80 13.65 -11.96
CA LEU A 172 15.82 13.84 -13.03
C LEU A 172 14.97 15.10 -12.87
N GLY A 173 15.05 15.80 -11.73
CA GLY A 173 14.18 16.94 -11.43
C GLY A 173 12.69 16.54 -11.34
N LEU A 174 12.39 15.38 -10.75
CA LEU A 174 11.04 14.86 -10.54
C LEU A 174 10.64 14.93 -9.08
N GLU A 175 9.35 15.20 -8.85
CA GLU A 175 8.74 15.12 -7.52
C GLU A 175 8.19 13.71 -7.28
N ILE A 176 8.53 13.14 -6.14
CA ILE A 176 8.06 11.82 -5.70
C ILE A 176 7.47 11.90 -4.30
N SER A 177 6.55 10.97 -4.00
CA SER A 177 6.08 10.72 -2.65
C SER A 177 6.22 9.24 -2.32
N LEU A 178 7.05 8.97 -1.32
CA LEU A 178 7.28 7.63 -0.77
C LEU A 178 6.23 7.36 0.30
N LEU A 179 5.34 6.41 0.06
CA LEU A 179 4.22 6.10 0.94
C LEU A 179 4.61 4.95 1.88
N ARG A 180 4.99 5.25 3.13
CA ARG A 180 5.30 4.25 4.16
C ARG A 180 4.01 3.71 4.75
N ILE A 181 3.46 2.70 4.08
CA ILE A 181 2.16 2.15 4.43
C ILE A 181 2.30 1.22 5.64
N GLY A 182 1.44 1.43 6.65
CA GLY A 182 1.26 0.52 7.78
C GLY A 182 0.60 -0.80 7.38
N ASN A 183 0.11 -1.56 8.35
CA ASN A 183 -0.61 -2.79 8.06
C ASN A 183 -1.98 -2.47 7.44
N ILE A 184 -2.35 -3.20 6.40
CA ILE A 184 -3.67 -3.06 5.77
C ILE A 184 -4.53 -4.24 6.23
N ALA A 185 -5.63 -3.95 6.91
CA ALA A 185 -6.50 -4.99 7.45
C ALA A 185 -7.05 -5.91 6.33
N GLY A 186 -6.99 -7.21 6.55
CA GLY A 186 -7.47 -8.24 5.61
C GLY A 186 -6.46 -8.67 4.55
N ILE A 187 -5.39 -7.91 4.31
CA ILE A 187 -4.29 -8.32 3.40
C ILE A 187 -2.93 -8.37 4.09
N ASP A 188 -2.90 -8.18 5.39
CA ASP A 188 -1.76 -8.35 6.28
C ASP A 188 -1.48 -9.82 6.62
N ALA A 189 -0.44 -10.07 7.42
CA ALA A 189 -0.09 -11.42 7.85
C ALA A 189 -1.04 -11.99 8.93
N ILE A 190 -1.82 -11.15 9.59
CA ILE A 190 -2.67 -11.52 10.73
C ILE A 190 -4.07 -11.92 10.25
N LEU A 191 -4.81 -11.01 9.65
CA LEU A 191 -6.14 -11.32 9.12
C LEU A 191 -6.06 -12.07 7.78
N GLY A 192 -5.34 -11.52 6.81
CA GLY A 192 -5.22 -12.12 5.48
C GLY A 192 -4.35 -13.37 5.44
N GLY A 193 -3.44 -13.54 6.40
CA GLY A 193 -2.58 -14.73 6.56
C GLY A 193 -3.10 -15.75 7.55
N TRP A 194 -4.24 -15.53 8.19
CA TRP A 194 -4.80 -16.46 9.18
C TRP A 194 -5.16 -17.81 8.58
N ARG A 195 -4.97 -18.85 9.37
CA ARG A 195 -5.39 -20.23 9.08
C ARG A 195 -5.59 -21.00 10.39
N ALA A 196 -6.30 -22.12 10.34
CA ALA A 196 -6.48 -22.97 11.51
C ALA A 196 -5.12 -23.35 12.13
N GLY A 197 -5.02 -23.26 13.46
CA GLY A 197 -3.77 -23.44 14.20
C GLY A 197 -2.85 -22.20 14.21
N PHE A 198 -3.36 -21.02 13.83
CA PHE A 198 -2.59 -19.77 13.92
C PHE A 198 -2.15 -19.52 15.36
N CYS A 199 -0.91 -19.08 15.52
CA CYS A 199 -0.30 -18.81 16.81
C CYS A 199 0.27 -17.41 16.84
N LEU A 200 -0.11 -16.62 17.87
CA LEU A 200 0.29 -15.23 18.04
C LEU A 200 1.22 -15.07 19.24
N ASP A 201 2.27 -14.27 19.11
CA ASP A 201 3.15 -13.92 20.21
C ASP A 201 2.40 -13.18 21.32
N GLN A 202 2.74 -13.50 22.58
CA GLN A 202 2.24 -12.82 23.77
C GLN A 202 3.42 -12.39 24.63
N PHE A 203 3.46 -11.12 25.00
CA PHE A 203 4.47 -10.56 25.89
C PHE A 203 4.17 -10.91 27.35
N ALA A 204 5.17 -10.71 28.24
CA ALA A 204 5.05 -11.05 29.66
C ALA A 204 3.93 -10.28 30.38
N ASP A 205 3.54 -9.11 29.88
CA ASP A 205 2.42 -8.31 30.37
C ASP A 205 1.04 -8.80 29.85
N GLY A 206 1.01 -9.88 29.10
CA GLY A 206 -0.21 -10.45 28.50
C GLY A 206 -0.63 -9.79 27.18
N GLN A 207 0.05 -8.72 26.74
CA GLN A 207 -0.28 -8.04 25.51
C GLN A 207 0.19 -8.82 24.27
N THR A 208 -0.45 -8.55 23.14
CA THR A 208 -0.02 -9.03 21.83
C THR A 208 0.63 -7.90 21.02
N PRO A 209 1.41 -8.20 19.98
CA PRO A 209 2.02 -7.16 19.16
C PRO A 209 1.00 -6.13 18.68
N ARG A 210 1.38 -4.85 18.71
CA ARG A 210 0.55 -3.71 18.29
C ARG A 210 1.14 -3.07 17.03
N ARG A 211 0.29 -2.70 16.09
CA ARG A 211 0.72 -2.06 14.83
C ARG A 211 -0.22 -0.94 14.44
N SER A 212 0.30 0.06 13.71
CA SER A 212 -0.54 0.98 12.96
C SER A 212 -1.19 0.24 11.80
N TYR A 213 -2.50 0.35 11.72
CA TYR A 213 -3.34 -0.23 10.68
C TYR A 213 -4.06 0.84 9.87
N ILE A 214 -4.47 0.44 8.70
CA ILE A 214 -5.45 1.18 7.89
C ILE A 214 -6.48 0.19 7.33
N GLY A 215 -7.75 0.58 7.35
CA GLY A 215 -8.80 -0.17 6.69
C GLY A 215 -8.64 -0.15 5.17
N PRO A 216 -9.01 -1.20 4.45
CA PRO A 216 -8.81 -1.26 3.00
C PRO A 216 -9.64 -0.23 2.24
N GLY A 217 -10.86 0.08 2.66
CA GLY A 217 -11.68 1.16 2.11
C GLY A 217 -11.07 2.52 2.38
N THR A 218 -10.70 2.77 3.65
CA THR A 218 -10.03 4.00 4.08
C THR A 218 -8.73 4.23 3.32
N LEU A 219 -7.92 3.17 3.05
CA LEU A 219 -6.71 3.28 2.22
C LEU A 219 -7.03 3.77 0.80
N ALA A 220 -8.06 3.22 0.18
CA ALA A 220 -8.45 3.65 -1.17
C ALA A 220 -8.86 5.13 -1.21
N GLU A 221 -9.58 5.60 -0.20
CA GLU A 221 -9.97 7.00 -0.06
C GLU A 221 -8.77 7.92 0.16
N VAL A 222 -7.85 7.53 1.05
CA VAL A 222 -6.61 8.27 1.31
C VAL A 222 -5.78 8.38 0.03
N LEU A 223 -5.53 7.27 -0.68
CA LEU A 223 -4.74 7.28 -1.91
C LEU A 223 -5.37 8.16 -3.00
N ALA A 224 -6.69 8.14 -3.13
CA ALA A 224 -7.35 9.01 -4.09
C ALA A 224 -7.27 10.49 -3.71
N SER A 225 -7.31 10.82 -2.42
CA SER A 225 -7.11 12.19 -1.95
C SER A 225 -5.68 12.66 -2.21
N LEU A 226 -4.68 11.81 -1.94
CA LEU A 226 -3.28 12.13 -2.20
C LEU A 226 -2.98 12.35 -3.70
N ILE A 227 -3.59 11.56 -4.59
CA ILE A 227 -3.47 11.77 -6.04
C ILE A 227 -3.93 13.18 -6.46
N GLN A 228 -4.91 13.72 -5.76
CA GLN A 228 -5.48 15.05 -6.05
C GLN A 228 -4.81 16.19 -5.27
N CYS A 229 -3.98 15.88 -4.28
CA CYS A 229 -3.31 16.88 -3.45
C CYS A 229 -2.24 17.63 -4.27
N PRO A 230 -2.24 18.97 -4.34
CA PRO A 230 -1.28 19.73 -5.15
C PRO A 230 0.16 19.56 -4.63
N ASP A 231 0.34 19.60 -3.32
CA ASP A 231 1.65 19.59 -2.68
C ASP A 231 1.78 18.37 -1.76
N LEU A 232 2.49 17.35 -2.23
CA LEU A 232 2.78 16.17 -1.43
C LEU A 232 4.21 16.22 -0.87
N PRO A 233 4.41 15.85 0.40
CA PRO A 233 5.76 15.68 0.94
C PRO A 233 6.45 14.49 0.26
N GLN A 234 7.77 14.52 0.24
CA GLN A 234 8.59 13.45 -0.34
C GLN A 234 8.39 12.11 0.37
N VAL A 235 8.07 12.13 1.66
CA VAL A 235 7.81 10.93 2.48
C VAL A 235 6.55 11.15 3.30
N LEU A 236 5.70 10.11 3.35
CA LEU A 236 4.43 10.16 4.06
C LEU A 236 4.08 8.82 4.69
N ASN A 237 3.80 8.82 5.98
CA ASN A 237 3.23 7.68 6.69
C ASN A 237 1.75 7.51 6.35
N ILE A 238 1.36 6.29 6.00
CA ILE A 238 -0.02 5.95 5.62
C ILE A 238 -0.59 4.93 6.60
N ALA A 239 -1.36 5.40 7.55
CA ALA A 239 -2.12 4.60 8.51
C ALA A 239 -3.26 5.44 9.10
N GLN A 240 -4.21 4.80 9.75
CA GLN A 240 -5.12 5.50 10.66
C GLN A 240 -4.39 5.80 11.98
N PRO A 241 -4.77 6.86 12.71
CA PRO A 241 -4.18 7.18 14.00
C PRO A 241 -4.26 6.02 14.99
N GLY A 242 -3.23 5.86 15.81
CA GLY A 242 -3.16 4.84 16.86
C GLY A 242 -2.44 3.56 16.42
N ALA A 243 -2.48 2.58 17.32
CA ALA A 243 -1.97 1.23 17.08
C ALA A 243 -2.95 0.21 17.66
N VAL A 244 -3.26 -0.82 16.91
CA VAL A 244 -4.23 -1.87 17.27
C VAL A 244 -3.48 -3.15 17.61
N ALA A 245 -3.89 -3.82 18.68
CA ALA A 245 -3.32 -5.10 19.06
C ALA A 245 -3.78 -6.19 18.09
N MET A 246 -2.85 -7.04 17.65
CA MET A 246 -3.14 -8.12 16.71
C MET A 246 -4.13 -9.14 17.29
N GLY A 247 -4.11 -9.32 18.61
CA GLY A 247 -5.08 -10.17 19.30
C GLY A 247 -6.50 -9.64 19.22
N ASP A 248 -6.68 -8.32 19.35
CA ASP A 248 -8.00 -7.69 19.26
C ASP A 248 -8.59 -7.80 17.85
N LEU A 249 -7.73 -7.71 16.82
CA LEU A 249 -8.16 -7.94 15.43
C LEU A 249 -8.70 -9.34 15.21
N LEU A 250 -7.98 -10.37 15.69
CA LEU A 250 -8.42 -11.74 15.56
C LEU A 250 -9.72 -11.98 16.34
N GLN A 251 -9.83 -11.44 17.54
CA GLN A 251 -11.05 -11.50 18.36
C GLN A 251 -12.24 -10.84 17.65
N ALA A 252 -12.07 -9.61 17.14
CA ALA A 252 -13.12 -8.89 16.41
C ALA A 252 -13.54 -9.61 15.12
N ALA A 253 -12.60 -10.34 14.49
CA ALA A 253 -12.89 -11.15 13.31
C ALA A 253 -13.58 -12.49 13.63
N GLY A 254 -13.60 -12.93 14.90
CA GLY A 254 -14.05 -14.25 15.30
C GLY A 254 -13.08 -15.36 14.88
N LEU A 255 -11.79 -15.06 14.85
CA LEU A 255 -10.74 -15.98 14.42
C LEU A 255 -9.92 -16.47 15.60
N ASP A 256 -9.93 -17.78 15.85
CA ASP A 256 -9.21 -18.41 16.94
C ASP A 256 -7.69 -18.35 16.72
N CYS A 257 -6.94 -18.11 17.78
CA CYS A 257 -5.49 -18.21 17.77
C CYS A 257 -4.94 -18.71 19.12
N ALA A 258 -3.95 -19.58 19.06
CA ALA A 258 -3.16 -19.94 20.21
C ALA A 258 -2.21 -18.78 20.59
N ARG A 259 -1.79 -18.73 21.84
CA ARG A 259 -0.77 -17.79 22.34
C ARG A 259 0.52 -18.53 22.60
N LYS A 260 1.65 -17.90 22.30
CA LYS A 260 2.98 -18.39 22.66
C LYS A 260 3.81 -17.24 23.20
N PRO A 261 4.79 -17.49 24.11
CA PRO A 261 5.68 -16.46 24.59
C PRO A 261 6.38 -15.73 23.43
N ALA A 262 6.38 -14.40 23.50
CA ALA A 262 7.08 -13.58 22.52
C ALA A 262 8.59 -13.83 22.62
N PRO A 263 9.30 -14.07 21.50
CA PRO A 263 10.76 -14.16 21.53
C PRO A 263 11.38 -12.81 21.88
N ALA A 264 12.62 -12.83 22.42
CA ALA A 264 13.28 -11.61 22.90
C ALA A 264 13.42 -10.49 21.86
N GLN A 265 13.54 -10.85 20.59
CA GLN A 265 13.62 -9.92 19.47
C GLN A 265 12.24 -9.47 18.92
N ALA A 266 11.13 -9.92 19.50
CA ALA A 266 9.81 -9.54 19.07
C ALA A 266 9.56 -8.05 19.28
N ILE A 267 9.02 -7.38 18.29
CA ILE A 267 8.69 -5.95 18.35
C ILE A 267 7.29 -5.79 18.95
N ALA A 268 7.21 -5.21 20.15
CA ALA A 268 5.95 -5.03 20.86
C ALA A 268 5.01 -4.06 20.13
N GLU A 269 5.52 -2.89 19.72
CA GLU A 269 4.72 -1.89 19.02
C GLU A 269 5.47 -1.31 17.82
N VAL A 270 4.76 -1.11 16.72
CA VAL A 270 5.15 -0.23 15.61
C VAL A 270 3.99 0.74 15.41
N ARG A 271 4.18 1.99 15.81
CA ARG A 271 3.17 3.04 15.76
C ARG A 271 3.66 4.20 14.92
N LEU A 272 3.04 4.40 13.76
CA LEU A 272 3.33 5.52 12.87
C LEU A 272 2.76 6.83 13.44
N ASP A 273 3.55 7.90 13.38
CA ASP A 273 3.04 9.25 13.49
C ASP A 273 2.41 9.64 12.15
N VAL A 274 1.14 9.93 12.15
CA VAL A 274 0.35 10.29 10.96
C VAL A 274 -0.11 11.75 10.96
N THR A 275 0.52 12.58 11.79
CA THR A 275 0.19 14.01 11.91
C THR A 275 0.29 14.71 10.56
N ARG A 276 1.32 14.41 9.78
CA ARG A 276 1.52 14.96 8.43
C ARG A 276 0.39 14.57 7.48
N LEU A 277 -0.02 13.30 7.47
CA LEU A 277 -1.16 12.83 6.68
C LEU A 277 -2.47 13.51 7.07
N ILE A 278 -2.76 13.60 8.37
CA ILE A 278 -3.96 14.28 8.89
C ILE A 278 -3.99 15.75 8.44
N GLY A 279 -2.86 16.45 8.55
CA GLY A 279 -2.74 17.84 8.11
C GLY A 279 -3.02 18.02 6.62
N LEU A 280 -2.48 17.14 5.78
CA LEU A 280 -2.72 17.14 4.33
C LEU A 280 -4.19 16.90 3.99
N LEU A 281 -4.81 15.92 4.62
CA LEU A 281 -6.23 15.60 4.36
C LEU A 281 -7.16 16.75 4.83
N ALA A 282 -6.82 17.40 5.94
CA ALA A 282 -7.59 18.53 6.46
C ALA A 282 -7.46 19.80 5.60
N ALA A 283 -6.35 19.95 4.89
CA ALA A 283 -6.09 21.11 4.02
C ALA A 283 -6.73 20.99 2.61
N GLN A 284 -7.34 19.85 2.26
CA GLN A 284 -7.98 19.67 0.96
C GLN A 284 -9.19 20.61 0.80
N PRO A 285 -9.27 21.37 -0.31
CA PRO A 285 -10.33 22.37 -0.51
C PRO A 285 -11.72 21.76 -0.79
N VAL A 286 -11.78 20.48 -1.09
CA VAL A 286 -13.03 19.75 -1.28
C VAL A 286 -13.10 18.69 -0.20
N PRO A 287 -14.12 18.69 0.67
CA PRO A 287 -14.41 17.47 1.36
C PRO A 287 -14.63 16.42 0.25
N ALA A 288 -13.76 15.45 0.12
CA ALA A 288 -14.19 14.20 -0.44
C ALA A 288 -15.44 13.88 0.37
N ALA A 289 -16.63 13.90 -0.27
CA ALA A 289 -17.92 13.91 0.44
C ALA A 289 -18.09 12.70 1.36
N ASP A 290 -17.12 11.81 1.34
CA ASP A 290 -17.07 10.52 2.01
C ASP A 290 -15.84 10.35 2.94
N LEU A 291 -14.80 11.20 2.85
CA LEU A 291 -13.74 11.20 3.88
C LEU A 291 -14.24 11.97 5.09
N PRO A 292 -14.31 11.35 6.27
CA PRO A 292 -14.57 12.11 7.48
C PRO A 292 -13.53 13.24 7.55
N ALA A 293 -13.94 14.42 7.98
CA ALA A 293 -13.09 15.61 8.12
C ALA A 293 -11.84 15.35 9.02
N ARG A 294 -11.75 14.16 9.58
CA ARG A 294 -10.62 13.62 10.32
C ARG A 294 -10.54 12.12 10.07
N LEU A 295 -9.38 11.66 9.68
CA LEU A 295 -9.07 10.23 9.63
C LEU A 295 -9.33 9.62 11.03
N PRO A 296 -10.30 8.68 11.19
CA PRO A 296 -10.67 8.18 12.51
C PRO A 296 -9.56 7.34 13.13
N VAL A 297 -9.50 7.31 14.44
CA VAL A 297 -8.60 6.39 15.16
C VAL A 297 -8.98 4.96 14.80
N ALA A 298 -7.98 4.14 14.46
CA ALA A 298 -8.20 2.74 14.10
C ALA A 298 -8.73 1.95 15.31
N THR A 299 -9.85 1.26 15.11
CA THR A 299 -10.33 0.23 16.05
C THR A 299 -10.32 -1.14 15.37
N ALA A 300 -10.17 -2.21 16.17
CA ALA A 300 -10.22 -3.56 15.62
C ALA A 300 -11.56 -3.86 14.93
N ALA A 301 -12.67 -3.36 15.49
CA ALA A 301 -14.00 -3.56 14.94
C ALA A 301 -14.18 -2.90 13.57
N ASP A 302 -13.75 -1.63 13.41
CA ASP A 302 -13.88 -0.90 12.15
C ASP A 302 -13.00 -1.50 11.05
N LEU A 303 -11.75 -1.82 11.39
CA LEU A 303 -10.82 -2.47 10.47
C LEU A 303 -11.34 -3.82 9.94
N VAL A 304 -11.92 -4.63 10.85
CA VAL A 304 -12.54 -5.90 10.49
C VAL A 304 -13.81 -5.69 9.67
N ALA A 305 -14.62 -4.68 9.97
CA ALA A 305 -15.82 -4.35 9.19
C ALA A 305 -15.46 -3.97 7.74
N GLU A 306 -14.46 -3.10 7.54
CA GLU A 306 -13.98 -2.76 6.20
C GLU A 306 -13.42 -3.97 5.45
N ALA A 307 -12.63 -4.83 6.12
CA ALA A 307 -12.09 -6.03 5.50
C ALA A 307 -13.18 -7.04 5.09
N ARG A 308 -14.24 -7.17 5.91
CA ARG A 308 -15.42 -7.99 5.58
C ARG A 308 -16.19 -7.46 4.39
N ALA A 309 -16.40 -6.15 4.32
CA ALA A 309 -17.12 -5.52 3.21
C ALA A 309 -16.44 -5.77 1.85
N LEU A 310 -15.12 -6.00 1.84
CA LEU A 310 -14.35 -6.33 0.65
C LEU A 310 -14.03 -7.83 0.51
N THR A 311 -14.64 -8.68 1.33
CA THR A 311 -14.43 -10.14 1.32
C THR A 311 -12.95 -10.53 1.47
N LEU A 312 -12.20 -9.77 2.27
CA LEU A 312 -10.76 -9.98 2.49
C LEU A 312 -10.45 -10.87 3.70
N LEU A 313 -11.46 -11.25 4.48
CA LEU A 313 -11.26 -12.13 5.62
C LEU A 313 -11.29 -13.60 5.20
N PRO A 314 -10.46 -14.45 5.82
CA PRO A 314 -10.59 -15.89 5.64
C PRO A 314 -11.95 -16.37 6.16
N GLN A 315 -12.52 -17.37 5.51
CA GLN A 315 -13.69 -18.04 6.05
C GLN A 315 -13.26 -18.80 7.30
N SER A 316 -13.94 -18.60 8.44
CA SER A 316 -13.80 -19.46 9.60
C SER A 316 -14.11 -20.89 9.18
N ALA A 317 -13.33 -21.86 9.68
CA ALA A 317 -13.66 -23.28 9.46
C ALA A 317 -15.12 -23.50 9.89
N PRO A 318 -15.93 -24.23 9.10
CA PRO A 318 -17.29 -24.52 9.51
C PRO A 318 -17.27 -25.21 10.86
N ASP A 319 -18.12 -24.74 11.75
CA ASP A 319 -18.29 -25.28 13.11
C ASP A 319 -18.51 -26.79 13.01
N LYS A 320 -17.62 -27.57 13.59
CA LYS A 320 -17.72 -29.05 13.54
C LYS A 320 -18.90 -29.62 14.32
N ASP A 321 -19.67 -28.76 15.00
CA ASP A 321 -20.78 -29.13 15.86
C ASP A 321 -22.17 -29.11 15.21
N THR A 322 -22.26 -28.93 13.89
CA THR A 322 -23.55 -29.07 13.21
C THR A 322 -23.66 -30.43 12.50
N ARG A 323 -23.41 -31.51 13.23
CA ARG A 323 -23.92 -32.83 12.87
C ARG A 323 -24.78 -33.31 14.03
N ILE A 324 -26.07 -33.03 13.96
CA ILE A 324 -27.14 -33.81 14.63
C ILE A 324 -27.63 -34.84 13.60
#